data_57e5b78e624d3894b0f4048ffa108045
#
_entry.id   57e5b78e624d3894b0f4048ffa108045
#
_cell.length_a   1.000
_cell.length_b   1.000
_cell.length_c   1.000
_cell.angle_alpha   90.00
_cell.angle_beta   90.00
_cell.angle_gamma   90.00
#
_symmetry.space_group_name_H-M   'P 1'
#
loop_
_entity.id
_entity.type
_entity.pdbx_description
1 polymer ?
#
loop_
_entity_poly.entity_id
_entity_poly.type
_entity_poly.pdbx_seq_one_letter_code
_entity_poly.pdbx_strand_id
1 'polypeptide(L)' 'MPKQLKYDKILDALQKLLETKELSNISVSEIAQTAEIGKGSIYYYFSSKDAILEALVERNYE' A
#
# COMPACT_ATOMS: atom_id res chain seq x y z
N MET A 1 -15.07 -2.02 13.46
CA MET A 1 -13.79 -1.95 14.10
C MET A 1 -12.70 -2.56 13.22
N PRO A 2 -11.88 -1.77 12.64
CA PRO A 2 -10.84 -2.30 11.74
C PRO A 2 -9.73 -2.97 12.53
N LYS A 3 -9.43 -4.19 12.18
CA LYS A 3 -8.39 -4.93 12.85
C LYS A 3 -7.04 -4.79 12.19
N GLN A 4 -7.02 -4.45 10.92
CA GLN A 4 -5.79 -4.34 10.18
C GLN A 4 -5.59 -2.92 9.72
N LEU A 5 -5.49 -2.04 10.70
CA LEU A 5 -5.40 -0.63 10.40
C LEU A 5 -4.19 -0.30 9.52
N LYS A 6 -3.04 -0.91 9.84
CA LYS A 6 -1.86 -0.65 9.02
C LYS A 6 -2.01 -1.22 7.62
N TYR A 7 -2.63 -2.39 7.52
CA TYR A 7 -2.91 -2.99 6.22
C TYR A 7 -3.72 -2.02 5.36
N ASP A 8 -4.79 -1.49 5.92
CA ASP A 8 -5.63 -0.55 5.19
C ASP A 8 -4.89 0.72 4.84
N LYS A 9 -4.04 1.21 5.73
CA LYS A 9 -3.26 2.41 5.46
C LYS A 9 -2.32 2.21 4.27
N ILE A 10 -1.73 1.02 4.16
CA ILE A 10 -0.84 0.72 3.04
C ILE A 10 -1.62 0.76 1.73
N LEU A 11 -2.79 0.12 1.70
CA LEU A 11 -3.60 0.12 0.48
C LEU A 11 -4.07 1.52 0.12
N ASP A 12 -4.50 2.29 1.12
CA ASP A 12 -4.93 3.66 0.88
C ASP A 12 -3.78 4.51 0.35
N ALA A 13 -2.58 4.31 0.88
CA ALA A 13 -1.42 5.07 0.43
C ALA A 13 -1.11 4.77 -1.03
N LEU A 14 -1.11 3.49 -1.41
CA LEU A 14 -0.85 3.14 -2.79
C LEU A 14 -1.93 3.71 -3.70
N GLN A 15 -3.19 3.61 -3.30
CA GLN A 15 -4.27 4.15 -4.11
C GLN A 15 -4.10 5.64 -4.32
N LYS A 16 -3.73 6.35 -3.27
CA LYS A 16 -3.54 7.80 -3.38
C LYS A 16 -2.39 8.13 -4.32
N LEU A 17 -1.29 7.40 -4.22
CA LEU A 17 -0.15 7.66 -5.09
C LEU A 17 -0.46 7.36 -6.54
N LEU A 18 -1.29 6.36 -6.79
CA LEU A 18 -1.66 6.01 -8.16
C LEU A 18 -2.51 7.07 -8.83
N GLU A 19 -3.06 8.01 -8.07
CA GLU A 19 -3.83 9.10 -8.65
C GLU A 19 -2.94 10.06 -9.42
N THR A 20 -1.65 10.13 -9.07
CA THR A 20 -0.75 11.07 -9.71
C THR A 20 0.50 10.42 -10.30
N LYS A 21 0.71 9.14 -10.05
CA LYS A 21 1.91 8.44 -10.51
C LYS A 21 1.57 7.07 -11.05
N GLU A 22 2.44 6.57 -11.89
CA GLU A 22 2.33 5.19 -12.34
C GLU A 22 3.00 4.28 -11.34
N LEU A 23 2.56 3.04 -11.31
CA LEU A 23 3.09 2.08 -10.34
C LEU A 23 4.60 1.95 -10.45
N SER A 24 5.14 1.98 -11.66
CA SER A 24 6.58 1.84 -11.84
C SER A 24 7.36 2.99 -11.22
N ASN A 25 6.71 4.12 -10.98
CA ASN A 25 7.35 5.28 -10.39
C ASN A 25 7.10 5.39 -8.89
N ILE A 26 6.47 4.41 -8.30
CA ILE A 26 6.16 4.40 -6.89
C ILE A 26 7.06 3.38 -6.20
N SER A 27 7.74 3.78 -5.13
CA SER A 27 8.59 2.87 -4.38
C SER A 27 7.90 2.47 -3.08
N VAL A 28 8.37 1.35 -2.50
CA VAL A 28 7.86 0.93 -1.20
C VAL A 28 8.13 1.99 -0.15
N SER A 29 9.29 2.64 -0.24
CA SER A 29 9.62 3.73 0.69
C SER A 29 8.59 4.85 0.61
N GLU A 30 8.17 5.18 -0.60
CA GLU A 30 7.19 6.24 -0.80
C GLU A 30 5.84 5.85 -0.24
N ILE A 31 5.47 4.59 -0.43
CA ILE A 31 4.22 4.10 0.14
C ILE A 31 4.26 4.19 1.66
N ALA A 32 5.38 3.79 2.25
CA ALA A 32 5.52 3.85 3.69
C ALA A 32 5.41 5.28 4.21
N GLN A 33 6.03 6.20 3.52
CA GLN A 33 5.98 7.60 3.90
C GLN A 33 4.55 8.13 3.83
N THR A 34 3.86 7.83 2.75
CA THR A 34 2.50 8.29 2.57
C THR A 34 1.57 7.69 3.61
N ALA A 35 1.79 6.42 3.95
CA ALA A 35 0.98 5.74 4.96
C ALA A 35 1.39 6.11 6.37
N GLU A 36 2.53 6.79 6.53
CA GLU A 36 3.05 7.20 7.83
C GLU A 36 3.38 6.01 8.72
N ILE A 37 3.97 5.00 8.12
CA ILE A 37 4.43 3.82 8.85
C ILE A 37 5.84 3.49 8.38
N GLY A 38 6.49 2.59 9.13
CA GLY A 38 7.82 2.15 8.76
C GLY A 38 7.79 1.20 7.59
N LYS A 39 8.89 1.20 6.82
CA LYS A 39 9.03 0.30 5.70
C LYS A 39 8.97 -1.16 6.12
N GLY A 40 9.50 -1.45 7.32
CA GLY A 40 9.42 -2.79 7.85
C GLY A 40 8.00 -3.27 8.05
N SER A 41 7.10 -2.36 8.41
CA SER A 41 5.70 -2.73 8.57
C SER A 41 5.10 -3.16 7.24
N ILE A 42 5.49 -2.50 6.15
CA ILE A 42 4.99 -2.89 4.84
C ILE A 42 5.46 -4.30 4.50
N TYR A 43 6.74 -4.59 4.72
CA TYR A 43 7.26 -5.91 4.39
C TYR A 43 6.72 -7.00 5.30
N TYR A 44 6.17 -6.62 6.44
CA TYR A 44 5.49 -7.58 7.28
C TYR A 44 4.20 -8.08 6.61
N TYR A 45 3.50 -7.20 5.92
CA TYR A 45 2.23 -7.55 5.29
C TYR A 45 2.39 -7.98 3.84
N PHE A 46 3.34 -7.43 3.13
CA PHE A 46 3.48 -7.65 1.69
C PHE A 46 4.93 -7.89 1.34
N SER A 47 5.17 -8.87 0.50
CA SER A 47 6.54 -9.20 0.11
C SER A 47 7.07 -8.25 -0.96
N SER A 48 6.20 -7.56 -1.67
CA SER A 48 6.62 -6.68 -2.76
C SER A 48 5.55 -5.66 -3.05
N LYS A 49 5.92 -4.68 -3.88
CA LYS A 49 4.98 -3.67 -4.34
C LYS A 49 3.84 -4.30 -5.13
N ASP A 50 4.16 -5.31 -5.93
CA ASP A 50 3.13 -5.98 -6.71
C ASP A 50 2.10 -6.66 -5.83
N ALA A 51 2.54 -7.21 -4.70
CA ALA A 51 1.60 -7.82 -3.76
C ALA A 51 0.64 -6.79 -3.19
N ILE A 52 1.11 -5.57 -2.97
CA ILE A 52 0.26 -4.49 -2.48
C ILE A 52 -0.79 -4.16 -3.54
N LEU A 53 -0.35 -4.08 -4.79
CA LEU A 53 -1.28 -3.78 -5.87
C LEU A 53 -2.36 -4.85 -6.01
N GLU A 54 -1.97 -6.10 -5.90
CA GLU A 54 -2.94 -7.19 -5.98
C GLU A 54 -3.98 -7.08 -4.88
N ALA A 55 -3.54 -6.77 -3.67
CA ALA A 55 -4.47 -6.62 -2.55
C ALA A 55 -5.40 -5.44 -2.77
N LEU A 56 -4.87 -4.36 -3.34
CA LEU A 56 -5.69 -3.19 -3.61
C LEU A 56 -6.76 -3.51 -4.65
N VAL A 57 -6.39 -4.21 -5.70
CA VAL A 57 -7.33 -4.60 -6.74
C VAL A 57 -8.43 -5.47 -6.14
N GLU A 58 -8.05 -6.45 -5.34
CA GLU A 58 -9.03 -7.32 -4.70
C GLU A 58 -9.99 -6.53 -3.83
N ARG A 59 -9.46 -5.57 -3.09
CA ARG A 59 -10.31 -4.75 -2.22
C ARG A 59 -11.33 -3.98 -3.03
N ASN A 60 -10.92 -3.48 -4.19
CA ASN A 60 -11.80 -2.64 -4.99
C ASN A 60 -12.84 -3.44 -5.77
N TYR A 61 -12.67 -4.75 -5.83
CA TYR A 61 -13.65 -5.60 -6.49
C TYR A 61 -14.78 -6.00 -5.57
N GLU A 62 -14.65 -5.69 -4.30
CA GLU A 62 -15.71 -5.98 -3.36
C GLU A 62 -16.88 -5.03 -3.57
#